data_fb58fe4ccfc69d579513ad352804af8c
#
_entry.id   fb58fe4ccfc69d579513ad352804af8c
#
_cell.length_a   1.000
_cell.length_b   1.000
_cell.length_c   1.000
_cell.angle_alpha   90.00
_cell.angle_beta   90.00
_cell.angle_gamma   90.00
#
_symmetry.space_group_name_H-M   'P 1'
#
loop_
_entity.id
_entity.type
_entity.pdbx_description
1 polymer ?
#
loop_
_entity_poly.entity_id
_entity_poly.type
_entity_poly.pdbx_seq_one_letter_code
_entity_poly.pdbx_strand_id
1 'polypeptide(L)'
;MATKLTSQQIASYHNDGFVFVRSLFDAEDIKLLRRAMEEDPATQQHSLLRADQEGGATRISLWNRAGDSVYGLAARSSRVVDAAEALIGEPVYHFQSKLTAKHPLVGGAWEWYQDYGYWYYNGCLEPKMLSFMIALDRTDADNGCLKLIKASHKLGRS
;
A
#
# COMPACT_ATOMS: atom_id res chain seq x y z
N MET A 1 4.63 -16.01 -15.08
CA MET A 1 3.63 -16.82 -14.32
C MET A 1 3.24 -16.02 -13.07
N ALA A 2 1.95 -15.92 -12.76
CA ALA A 2 1.51 -15.28 -11.52
C ALA A 2 2.08 -16.06 -10.33
N THR A 3 2.75 -15.38 -9.41
CA THR A 3 3.33 -16.00 -8.22
C THR A 3 2.19 -16.24 -7.23
N LYS A 4 1.74 -17.48 -7.10
CA LYS A 4 0.74 -17.84 -6.09
C LYS A 4 1.38 -17.79 -4.70
N LEU A 5 0.66 -17.20 -3.74
CA LEU A 5 1.06 -17.24 -2.33
C LEU A 5 1.10 -18.69 -1.84
N THR A 6 2.11 -19.00 -1.05
CA THR A 6 2.19 -20.31 -0.38
C THR A 6 1.20 -20.39 0.78
N SER A 7 0.81 -21.59 1.18
CA SER A 7 -0.04 -21.80 2.36
C SER A 7 0.59 -21.21 3.63
N GLN A 8 1.92 -21.21 3.74
CA GLN A 8 2.63 -20.61 4.85
C GLN A 8 2.51 -19.08 4.85
N GLN A 9 2.58 -18.41 3.69
CA GLN A 9 2.39 -16.97 3.57
C GLN A 9 0.95 -16.58 3.94
N ILE A 10 -0.04 -17.32 3.50
CA ILE A 10 -1.45 -17.10 3.85
C ILE A 10 -1.66 -17.27 5.36
N ALA A 11 -1.12 -18.35 5.95
CA ALA A 11 -1.19 -18.56 7.40
C ALA A 11 -0.49 -17.45 8.19
N SER A 12 0.67 -16.99 7.71
CA SER A 12 1.39 -15.86 8.33
C SER A 12 0.54 -14.58 8.31
N TYR A 13 -0.10 -14.27 7.18
CA TYR A 13 -1.00 -13.12 7.08
C TYR A 13 -2.14 -13.18 8.10
N HIS A 14 -2.84 -14.31 8.22
CA HIS A 14 -3.94 -14.46 9.18
C HIS A 14 -3.48 -14.44 10.64
N ASN A 15 -2.26 -14.89 10.91
CA ASN A 15 -1.71 -14.87 12.26
C ASN A 15 -1.16 -13.50 12.67
N ASP A 16 -0.41 -12.88 11.78
CA ASP A 16 0.41 -11.70 12.06
C ASP A 16 -0.26 -10.38 11.61
N GLY A 17 -1.25 -10.45 10.70
CA GLY A 17 -1.96 -9.30 10.12
C GLY A 17 -1.24 -8.70 8.91
N PHE A 18 -0.10 -9.26 8.53
CA PHE A 18 0.64 -8.86 7.33
C PHE A 18 1.50 -10.01 6.80
N VAL A 19 1.91 -9.88 5.55
CA VAL A 19 2.86 -10.81 4.92
C VAL A 19 3.76 -10.03 3.95
N PHE A 20 5.03 -10.41 3.88
CA PHE A 20 5.96 -9.91 2.87
C PHE A 20 6.05 -10.88 1.70
N VAL A 21 5.75 -10.39 0.50
CA VAL A 21 5.88 -11.14 -0.74
C VAL A 21 7.04 -10.55 -1.54
N ARG A 22 8.20 -11.20 -1.44
CA ARG A 22 9.42 -10.72 -2.10
C ARG A 22 9.34 -10.97 -3.61
N SER A 23 9.85 -10.02 -4.39
CA SER A 23 9.96 -10.12 -5.85
C SER A 23 8.64 -10.41 -6.58
N LEU A 24 7.52 -9.93 -6.03
CA LEU A 24 6.21 -10.01 -6.71
C LEU A 24 6.21 -9.16 -7.99
N PHE A 25 6.89 -8.03 -7.93
CA PHE A 25 7.26 -7.19 -9.07
C PHE A 25 8.77 -7.31 -9.28
N ASP A 26 9.19 -7.47 -10.52
CA ASP A 26 10.62 -7.52 -10.85
C ASP A 26 11.23 -6.11 -10.95
N ALA A 27 12.53 -6.05 -11.21
CA ALA A 27 13.25 -4.78 -11.26
C ALA A 27 12.78 -3.86 -12.39
N GLU A 28 12.33 -4.41 -13.52
CA GLU A 28 11.83 -3.63 -14.65
C GLU A 28 10.42 -3.07 -14.35
N ASP A 29 9.56 -3.85 -13.71
CA ASP A 29 8.26 -3.38 -13.21
C ASP A 29 8.45 -2.19 -12.24
N ILE A 30 9.35 -2.33 -11.26
CA ILE A 30 9.61 -1.27 -10.28
C ILE A 30 10.20 -0.03 -10.93
N LYS A 31 11.11 -0.20 -11.88
CA LYS A 31 11.68 0.90 -12.66
C LYS A 31 10.60 1.66 -13.46
N LEU A 32 9.65 0.92 -14.04
CA LEU A 32 8.53 1.52 -14.77
C LEU A 32 7.61 2.32 -13.83
N LEU A 33 7.24 1.76 -12.69
CA LEU A 33 6.42 2.43 -11.68
C LEU A 33 7.13 3.68 -11.12
N ARG A 34 8.43 3.60 -10.86
CA ARG A 34 9.23 4.72 -10.38
C ARG A 34 9.31 5.84 -11.42
N ARG A 35 9.57 5.50 -12.66
CA ARG A 35 9.60 6.46 -13.77
C ARG A 35 8.26 7.17 -13.93
N ALA A 36 7.14 6.46 -13.81
CA ALA A 36 5.82 7.05 -13.85
C ALA A 36 5.58 8.02 -12.67
N MET A 37 6.16 7.79 -11.50
CA MET A 37 6.10 8.72 -10.37
C MET A 37 6.79 10.05 -10.68
N GLU A 38 7.87 10.00 -11.43
CA GLU A 38 8.69 11.18 -11.77
C GLU A 38 8.15 11.95 -12.98
N GLU A 39 7.64 11.24 -13.98
CA GLU A 39 7.31 11.79 -15.30
C GLU A 39 5.80 11.99 -15.55
N ASP A 40 4.90 11.31 -14.81
CA ASP A 40 3.47 11.40 -15.08
C ASP A 40 2.86 12.68 -14.48
N PRO A 41 2.39 13.62 -15.33
CA PRO A 41 1.76 14.87 -14.87
C PRO A 41 0.53 14.64 -13.99
N ALA A 42 -0.24 13.56 -14.23
CA ALA A 42 -1.42 13.23 -13.42
C ALA A 42 -1.02 12.89 -11.97
N THR A 43 0.11 12.23 -11.78
CA THR A 43 0.67 11.93 -10.47
C THR A 43 1.04 13.21 -9.71
N GLN A 44 1.50 14.23 -10.42
CA GLN A 44 1.90 15.52 -9.85
C GLN A 44 0.68 16.42 -9.58
N GLN A 45 -0.30 16.46 -10.49
CA GLN A 45 -1.51 17.29 -10.37
C GLN A 45 -2.40 16.91 -9.19
N HIS A 46 -2.46 15.62 -8.85
CA HIS A 46 -3.23 15.09 -7.71
C HIS A 46 -2.42 14.99 -6.42
N SER A 47 -1.28 15.63 -6.37
CA SER A 47 -0.35 15.58 -5.26
C SER A 47 -0.72 16.61 -4.19
N LEU A 48 -0.94 16.11 -2.97
CA LEU A 48 -1.14 16.91 -1.77
C LEU A 48 0.11 16.81 -0.89
N LEU A 49 0.56 17.95 -0.35
CA LEU A 49 1.58 17.96 0.69
C LEU A 49 0.88 17.79 2.04
N ARG A 50 1.20 16.71 2.75
CA ARG A 50 0.77 16.50 4.13
C ARG A 50 1.93 16.82 5.05
N ALA A 51 1.77 17.90 5.84
CA ALA A 51 2.69 18.21 6.93
C ALA A 51 2.45 17.24 8.11
N ASP A 52 3.51 16.89 8.82
CA ASP A 52 3.45 16.25 10.14
C ASP A 52 3.53 17.30 11.26
N GLN A 53 3.49 16.82 12.51
CA GLN A 53 3.60 17.70 13.68
C GLN A 53 5.02 18.26 13.91
N GLU A 54 6.02 17.68 13.28
CA GLU A 54 7.43 18.05 13.42
C GLU A 54 7.95 18.93 12.26
N GLY A 55 7.04 19.34 11.35
CA GLY A 55 7.36 20.22 10.21
C GLY A 55 7.90 19.45 8.98
N GLY A 56 7.91 18.14 9.01
CA GLY A 56 8.19 17.31 7.84
C GLY A 56 7.03 17.31 6.85
N ALA A 57 7.31 17.06 5.58
CA ALA A 57 6.30 17.00 4.53
C ALA A 57 6.37 15.71 3.74
N THR A 58 5.22 15.08 3.54
CA THR A 58 5.06 13.91 2.69
C THR A 58 4.15 14.26 1.53
N ARG A 59 4.60 13.99 0.31
CA ARG A 59 3.78 14.15 -0.88
C ARG A 59 2.93 12.90 -1.08
N ILE A 60 1.62 13.09 -1.22
CA ILE A 60 0.65 12.02 -1.42
C ILE A 60 -0.17 12.32 -2.67
N SER A 61 -0.29 11.35 -3.57
CA SER A 61 -1.24 11.38 -4.66
C SER A 61 -2.27 10.27 -4.43
N LEU A 62 -3.55 10.60 -4.57
CA LEU A 62 -4.69 9.70 -4.27
C LEU A 62 -5.61 9.58 -5.47
N TRP A 63 -6.10 8.37 -5.75
CA TRP A 63 -7.16 8.15 -6.73
C TRP A 63 -8.00 6.91 -6.39
N ASN A 64 -9.30 6.98 -6.71
CA ASN A 64 -10.30 5.97 -6.34
C ASN A 64 -10.66 5.02 -7.48
N ARG A 65 -10.06 5.19 -8.66
CA ARG A 65 -10.26 4.30 -9.81
C ARG A 65 -8.90 3.86 -10.31
N ALA A 66 -8.74 2.57 -10.55
CA ALA A 66 -7.48 2.04 -11.06
C ALA A 66 -7.06 2.75 -12.37
N GLY A 67 -7.99 2.97 -13.30
CA GLY A 67 -7.69 3.65 -14.56
C GLY A 67 -6.72 2.86 -15.44
N ASP A 68 -6.21 3.51 -16.48
CA ASP A 68 -5.28 2.89 -17.45
C ASP A 68 -3.83 3.35 -17.29
N SER A 69 -3.52 4.04 -16.20
CA SER A 69 -2.15 4.39 -15.85
C SER A 69 -1.33 3.14 -15.50
N VAL A 70 -0.01 3.28 -15.44
CA VAL A 70 0.90 2.21 -15.00
C VAL A 70 0.51 1.69 -13.61
N TYR A 71 0.11 2.57 -12.70
CA TYR A 71 -0.36 2.19 -11.37
C TYR A 71 -1.69 1.43 -11.41
N GLY A 72 -2.60 1.84 -12.30
CA GLY A 72 -3.85 1.13 -12.52
C GLY A 72 -3.64 -0.27 -13.09
N LEU A 73 -2.71 -0.42 -14.02
CA LEU A 73 -2.31 -1.73 -14.55
C LEU A 73 -1.69 -2.61 -13.46
N ALA A 74 -0.82 -2.04 -12.61
CA ALA A 74 -0.24 -2.77 -11.48
C ALA A 74 -1.34 -3.24 -10.50
N ALA A 75 -2.28 -2.35 -10.12
CA ALA A 75 -3.37 -2.67 -9.20
C ALA A 75 -4.32 -3.75 -9.74
N ARG A 76 -4.53 -3.81 -11.07
CA ARG A 76 -5.38 -4.80 -11.74
C ARG A 76 -4.61 -6.05 -12.18
N SER A 77 -3.31 -6.11 -11.97
CA SER A 77 -2.52 -7.28 -12.36
C SER A 77 -2.94 -8.51 -11.57
N SER A 78 -2.91 -9.68 -12.21
CA SER A 78 -3.17 -10.95 -11.53
C SER A 78 -2.23 -11.17 -10.33
N ARG A 79 -1.03 -10.62 -10.35
CA ARG A 79 -0.09 -10.66 -9.22
C ARG A 79 -0.69 -10.03 -7.95
N VAL A 80 -1.39 -8.91 -8.09
CA VAL A 80 -2.04 -8.21 -6.96
C VAL A 80 -3.40 -8.82 -6.65
N VAL A 81 -4.24 -9.00 -7.67
CA VAL A 81 -5.62 -9.47 -7.49
C VAL A 81 -5.65 -10.88 -6.92
N ASP A 82 -4.92 -11.84 -7.53
CA ASP A 82 -4.90 -13.23 -7.06
C ASP A 82 -4.33 -13.33 -5.63
N ALA A 83 -3.32 -12.51 -5.31
CA ALA A 83 -2.79 -12.46 -3.95
C ALA A 83 -3.80 -11.88 -2.95
N ALA A 84 -4.51 -10.80 -3.31
CA ALA A 84 -5.53 -10.20 -2.46
C ALA A 84 -6.70 -11.17 -2.20
N GLU A 85 -7.21 -11.82 -3.25
CA GLU A 85 -8.28 -12.82 -3.15
C GLU A 85 -7.86 -14.03 -2.31
N ALA A 86 -6.62 -14.49 -2.45
CA ALA A 86 -6.09 -15.58 -1.64
C ALA A 86 -6.00 -15.23 -0.14
N LEU A 87 -5.76 -13.96 0.19
CA LEU A 87 -5.67 -13.48 1.58
C LEU A 87 -7.05 -13.17 2.18
N ILE A 88 -7.96 -12.59 1.41
CA ILE A 88 -9.32 -12.24 1.86
C ILE A 88 -10.25 -13.48 1.83
N GLY A 89 -10.01 -14.43 0.91
CA GLY A 89 -10.81 -15.63 0.73
C GLY A 89 -12.06 -15.45 -0.13
N GLU A 90 -12.22 -14.29 -0.77
CA GLU A 90 -13.34 -13.96 -1.65
C GLU A 90 -12.92 -12.95 -2.73
N PRO A 91 -13.72 -12.74 -3.79
CA PRO A 91 -13.43 -11.75 -4.81
C PRO A 91 -13.26 -10.34 -4.23
N VAL A 92 -12.28 -9.60 -4.74
CA VAL A 92 -11.94 -8.26 -4.27
C VAL A 92 -12.22 -7.20 -5.34
N TYR A 93 -12.38 -5.95 -4.94
CA TYR A 93 -12.42 -4.80 -5.83
C TYR A 93 -11.41 -3.72 -5.39
N HIS A 94 -10.96 -2.94 -6.35
CA HIS A 94 -10.08 -1.81 -6.08
C HIS A 94 -10.88 -0.66 -5.45
N PHE A 95 -10.52 -0.29 -4.24
CA PHE A 95 -11.15 0.80 -3.51
C PHE A 95 -10.39 2.13 -3.71
N GLN A 96 -9.09 2.12 -3.43
CA GLN A 96 -8.24 3.31 -3.53
C GLN A 96 -6.78 2.93 -3.80
N SER A 97 -6.09 3.78 -4.56
CA SER A 97 -4.62 3.77 -4.64
C SER A 97 -4.04 5.05 -4.05
N LYS A 98 -2.88 4.91 -3.44
CA LYS A 98 -2.10 6.00 -2.87
C LYS A 98 -0.64 5.86 -3.25
N LEU A 99 -0.06 6.89 -3.83
CA LEU A 99 1.37 7.02 -4.00
C LEU A 99 1.91 7.96 -2.93
N THR A 100 2.93 7.52 -2.21
CA THR A 100 3.54 8.28 -1.13
C THR A 100 5.01 8.49 -1.43
N ALA A 101 5.44 9.75 -1.49
CA ALA A 101 6.84 10.12 -1.67
C ALA A 101 7.30 10.99 -0.49
N LYS A 102 8.34 10.53 0.20
CA LYS A 102 9.01 11.28 1.25
C LYS A 102 10.28 11.90 0.69
N HIS A 103 10.44 13.20 0.87
CA HIS A 103 11.70 13.86 0.51
C HIS A 103 12.80 13.53 1.52
N PRO A 104 14.05 13.34 1.05
CA PRO A 104 15.18 13.18 1.95
C PRO A 104 15.26 14.36 2.94
N LEU A 105 15.61 14.06 4.18
CA LEU A 105 15.84 15.02 5.28
C LEU A 105 14.60 15.82 5.76
N VAL A 106 13.49 15.82 5.03
CA VAL A 106 12.26 16.57 5.38
C VAL A 106 11.02 15.69 5.38
N GLY A 107 11.18 14.38 5.15
CA GLY A 107 10.06 13.44 5.15
C GLY A 107 9.49 13.25 6.56
N GLY A 108 8.19 13.53 6.70
CA GLY A 108 7.49 13.44 7.97
C GLY A 108 7.30 12.03 8.51
N ALA A 109 7.26 11.91 9.83
CA ALA A 109 6.85 10.71 10.50
C ALA A 109 5.32 10.53 10.41
N TRP A 110 4.88 9.29 10.39
CA TRP A 110 3.46 8.97 10.55
C TRP A 110 3.25 8.43 11.95
N GLU A 111 2.27 8.99 12.64
CA GLU A 111 1.85 8.44 13.92
C GLU A 111 1.16 7.09 13.74
N TRP A 112 1.06 6.34 14.82
CA TRP A 112 0.34 5.08 14.80
C TRP A 112 -1.13 5.31 14.50
N TYR A 113 -1.68 4.56 13.57
CA TYR A 113 -3.09 4.59 13.22
C TYR A 113 -3.56 3.20 12.81
N GLN A 114 -4.86 3.01 12.78
CA GLN A 114 -5.50 1.80 12.32
C GLN A 114 -6.30 2.10 11.06
N ASP A 115 -5.99 1.43 9.95
CA ASP A 115 -6.71 1.60 8.69
C ASP A 115 -8.21 1.31 8.87
N TYR A 116 -8.57 0.19 9.51
CA TYR A 116 -9.96 -0.18 9.71
C TYR A 116 -10.73 0.84 10.56
N GLY A 117 -10.12 1.38 11.61
CA GLY A 117 -10.74 2.44 12.43
C GLY A 117 -11.14 3.65 11.59
N TYR A 118 -10.26 4.09 10.70
CA TYR A 118 -10.53 5.17 9.75
C TYR A 118 -11.63 4.80 8.74
N TRP A 119 -11.51 3.64 8.09
CA TRP A 119 -12.43 3.23 7.02
C TRP A 119 -13.83 2.88 7.53
N TYR A 120 -13.97 2.46 8.78
CA TYR A 120 -15.26 2.23 9.40
C TYR A 120 -16.15 3.48 9.35
N TYR A 121 -15.61 4.64 9.69
CA TYR A 121 -16.35 5.91 9.63
C TYR A 121 -16.61 6.37 8.18
N ASN A 122 -15.95 5.77 7.21
CA ASN A 122 -16.14 6.01 5.78
C ASN A 122 -16.98 4.91 5.10
N GLY A 123 -17.72 4.10 5.88
CA GLY A 123 -18.69 3.13 5.37
C GLY A 123 -18.20 1.69 5.25
N CYS A 124 -16.95 1.38 5.59
CA CYS A 124 -16.45 0.00 5.63
C CYS A 124 -16.84 -0.65 6.96
N LEU A 125 -18.05 -1.22 7.02
CA LEU A 125 -18.62 -1.73 8.28
C LEU A 125 -18.03 -3.07 8.72
N GLU A 126 -17.39 -3.81 7.81
CA GLU A 126 -16.72 -5.07 8.09
C GLU A 126 -15.21 -4.95 7.84
N PRO A 127 -14.34 -5.61 8.64
CA PRO A 127 -12.88 -5.53 8.48
C PRO A 127 -12.35 -6.39 7.30
N LYS A 128 -13.13 -6.55 6.24
CA LYS A 128 -12.75 -7.27 5.03
C LYS A 128 -12.03 -6.35 4.05
N MET A 129 -10.88 -5.88 4.47
CA MET A 129 -10.03 -4.99 3.68
C MET A 129 -8.57 -5.34 3.85
N LEU A 130 -7.77 -5.06 2.85
CA LEU A 130 -6.32 -5.13 2.93
C LEU A 130 -5.68 -3.97 2.17
N SER A 131 -4.51 -3.56 2.63
CA SER A 131 -3.65 -2.59 1.94
C SER A 131 -2.49 -3.33 1.29
N PHE A 132 -2.33 -3.16 -0.02
CA PHE A 132 -1.24 -3.73 -0.78
C PHE A 132 -0.16 -2.67 -0.99
N MET A 133 0.99 -2.84 -0.33
CA MET A 133 2.09 -1.88 -0.42
C MET A 133 3.19 -2.39 -1.35
N ILE A 134 3.53 -1.60 -2.36
CA ILE A 134 4.65 -1.85 -3.27
C ILE A 134 5.74 -0.84 -2.97
N ALA A 135 6.90 -1.31 -2.51
CA ALA A 135 8.06 -0.46 -2.30
C ALA A 135 8.74 -0.15 -3.65
N LEU A 136 8.77 1.12 -4.03
CA LEU A 136 9.43 1.59 -5.26
C LEU A 136 10.92 1.87 -5.04
N ASP A 137 11.31 2.16 -3.80
CA ASP A 137 12.67 2.36 -3.35
C ASP A 137 12.98 1.46 -2.17
N ARG A 138 14.27 1.30 -1.86
CA ARG A 138 14.67 0.65 -0.62
C ARG A 138 14.14 1.42 0.57
N THR A 139 13.43 0.75 1.46
CA THR A 139 12.91 1.30 2.70
C THR A 139 13.53 0.57 3.89
N ASP A 140 14.02 1.33 4.86
CA ASP A 140 14.59 0.83 6.10
C ASP A 140 14.28 1.77 7.29
N ALA A 141 14.83 1.47 8.45
CA ALA A 141 14.54 2.26 9.66
C ALA A 141 15.01 3.72 9.56
N ASP A 142 16.04 3.97 8.74
CA ASP A 142 16.67 5.30 8.65
C ASP A 142 15.97 6.21 7.65
N ASN A 143 15.18 5.64 6.71
CA ASN A 143 14.47 6.41 5.68
C ASN A 143 12.94 6.35 5.78
N GLY A 144 12.40 5.92 6.93
CA GLY A 144 10.97 5.96 7.21
C GLY A 144 10.18 4.80 6.63
N CYS A 145 10.68 3.58 6.77
CA CYS A 145 9.92 2.38 6.44
C CYS A 145 8.61 2.28 7.22
N LEU A 146 7.68 1.52 6.69
CA LEU A 146 6.44 1.19 7.40
C LEU A 146 6.76 0.35 8.64
N LYS A 147 6.15 0.69 9.77
CA LYS A 147 6.20 -0.09 11.00
C LYS A 147 4.83 -0.71 11.24
N LEU A 148 4.78 -1.99 11.58
CA LEU A 148 3.55 -2.74 11.79
C LEU A 148 3.55 -3.35 13.19
N ILE A 149 2.39 -3.32 13.86
CA ILE A 149 2.19 -4.03 15.13
C ILE A 149 1.64 -5.41 14.78
N LYS A 150 2.43 -6.44 15.09
CA LYS A 150 2.07 -7.83 14.85
C LYS A 150 0.75 -8.18 15.54
N ALA A 151 -0.14 -8.85 14.81
CA ALA A 151 -1.45 -9.30 15.27
C ALA A 151 -2.43 -8.17 15.70
N SER A 152 -2.14 -6.90 15.39
CA SER A 152 -3.03 -5.78 15.74
C SER A 152 -4.41 -5.86 15.08
N HIS A 153 -4.54 -6.54 13.95
CA HIS A 153 -5.84 -6.77 13.29
C HIS A 153 -6.82 -7.59 14.15
N LYS A 154 -6.32 -8.30 15.18
CA LYS A 154 -7.15 -9.08 16.11
C LYS A 154 -7.70 -8.24 17.28
N LEU A 155 -7.26 -7.01 17.43
CA LEU A 155 -7.69 -6.12 18.52
C LEU A 155 -9.06 -5.48 18.24
N GLY A 156 -9.62 -5.69 17.05
CA GLY A 156 -10.83 -5.02 16.64
C GLY A 156 -10.58 -3.55 16.27
N ARG A 157 -11.63 -2.75 16.30
CA ARG A 157 -11.54 -1.32 16.03
C ARG A 157 -11.05 -0.60 17.29
N SER A 158 -9.97 0.09 17.17
CA SER A 158 -9.39 0.98 18.18
C SER A 158 -9.50 2.45 17.74
#